data_55ec631954e3a59ce3e0c44b42d16afe
#
_entry.id   55ec631954e3a59ce3e0c44b42d16afe
#
_cell.length_a   1.000
_cell.length_b   1.000
_cell.length_c   1.000
_cell.angle_alpha   90.00
_cell.angle_beta   90.00
_cell.angle_gamma   90.00
#
_symmetry.space_group_name_H-M   'P 1'
#
loop_
_entity.id
_entity.type
_entity.pdbx_description
1 polymer ?
#
loop_
_entity_poly.entity_id
_entity_poly.type
_entity_poly.pdbx_seq_one_letter_code
_entity_poly.pdbx_strand_id
1 'polypeptide(L)'
;MSTILLVEDNPHIMKINSSCLSMEDYSVLEAADAAQCRYMLSNNDVDLVILDIMLPDGDGISLCREIKAKYDIPILFLSALSENDDIITALRAGGDDYLPKPYDIQVLIARVEARLRSVRKDKRYISFGRLRLDTCLLY
;
A
#
# COMPACT_ATOMS: atom_id res chain seq x y z
N MET A 1 -11.76 8.42 -6.25
CA MET A 1 -11.62 7.55 -5.05
C MET A 1 -10.40 6.65 -5.22
N SER A 2 -9.52 6.64 -4.22
CA SER A 2 -8.31 5.82 -4.30
C SER A 2 -8.62 4.37 -3.95
N THR A 3 -7.90 3.46 -4.59
CA THR A 3 -8.06 2.02 -4.38
C THR A 3 -6.86 1.47 -3.63
N ILE A 4 -7.12 0.80 -2.52
CA ILE A 4 -6.11 0.21 -1.66
C ILE A 4 -6.23 -1.30 -1.72
N LEU A 5 -5.10 -1.99 -1.92
CA LEU A 5 -5.06 -3.45 -1.84
C LEU A 5 -4.47 -3.85 -0.50
N LEU A 6 -5.26 -4.54 0.31
CA LEU A 6 -4.82 -5.10 1.59
C LEU A 6 -4.39 -6.55 1.39
N VAL A 7 -3.16 -6.87 1.75
CA VAL A 7 -2.63 -8.24 1.67
C VAL A 7 -2.35 -8.72 3.09
N GLU A 8 -3.24 -9.54 3.62
CA GLU A 8 -3.23 -9.97 5.01
C GLU A 8 -3.91 -11.33 5.14
N ASP A 9 -3.24 -12.31 5.74
CA ASP A 9 -3.81 -13.65 5.86
C ASP A 9 -4.69 -13.83 7.10
N ASN A 10 -4.58 -12.96 8.10
CA ASN A 10 -5.42 -13.03 9.29
C ASN A 10 -6.78 -12.38 8.97
N PRO A 11 -7.87 -13.15 8.95
CA PRO A 11 -9.17 -12.60 8.55
C PRO A 11 -9.71 -11.55 9.50
N HIS A 12 -9.33 -11.61 10.77
CA HIS A 12 -9.75 -10.63 11.78
C HIS A 12 -9.15 -9.26 11.51
N ILE A 13 -7.84 -9.25 11.27
CA ILE A 13 -7.11 -8.02 10.97
C ILE A 13 -7.56 -7.47 9.62
N MET A 14 -7.74 -8.34 8.63
CA MET A 14 -8.25 -7.95 7.33
C MET A 14 -9.57 -7.21 7.45
N LYS A 15 -10.51 -7.78 8.22
CA LYS A 15 -11.83 -7.20 8.36
C LYS A 15 -11.80 -5.83 9.03
N ILE A 16 -11.00 -5.70 10.09
CA ILE A 16 -10.89 -4.42 10.80
C ILE A 16 -10.30 -3.35 9.91
N ASN A 17 -9.19 -3.65 9.25
CA ASN A 17 -8.52 -2.68 8.39
C ASN A 17 -9.37 -2.31 7.19
N SER A 18 -10.01 -3.30 6.57
CA SER A 18 -10.85 -3.07 5.40
C SER A 18 -12.03 -2.16 5.77
N SER A 19 -12.68 -2.44 6.89
CA SER A 19 -13.82 -1.63 7.35
C SER A 19 -13.41 -0.20 7.64
N CYS A 20 -12.31 -0.02 8.36
CA CYS A 20 -11.85 1.33 8.73
C CYS A 20 -11.45 2.15 7.52
N LEU A 21 -10.76 1.55 6.56
CA LEU A 21 -10.36 2.26 5.35
C LEU A 21 -11.57 2.56 4.45
N SER A 22 -12.52 1.64 4.39
CA SER A 22 -13.75 1.90 3.63
C SER A 22 -14.53 3.09 4.20
N MET A 23 -14.51 3.25 5.51
CA MET A 23 -15.15 4.39 6.16
C MET A 23 -14.48 5.72 5.84
N GLU A 24 -13.23 5.69 5.39
CA GLU A 24 -12.50 6.88 4.95
C GLU A 24 -12.64 7.10 3.44
N ASP A 25 -13.63 6.49 2.83
CA ASP A 25 -13.97 6.65 1.41
C ASP A 25 -12.93 6.07 0.45
N TYR A 26 -12.14 5.09 0.89
CA TYR A 26 -11.27 4.34 -0.01
C TYR A 26 -11.99 3.11 -0.55
N SER A 27 -11.68 2.75 -1.78
CA SER A 27 -12.08 1.47 -2.34
C SER A 27 -11.06 0.43 -1.89
N VAL A 28 -11.50 -0.64 -1.22
CA VAL A 28 -10.60 -1.62 -0.64
C VAL A 28 -10.74 -2.96 -1.34
N LEU A 29 -9.61 -3.48 -1.82
CA LEU A 29 -9.52 -4.84 -2.36
C LEU A 29 -8.78 -5.69 -1.33
N GLU A 30 -9.13 -6.96 -1.24
CA GLU A 30 -8.57 -7.87 -0.23
C GLU A 30 -7.86 -9.04 -0.90
N ALA A 31 -6.69 -9.39 -0.37
CA ALA A 31 -5.94 -10.56 -0.79
C ALA A 31 -5.41 -11.26 0.46
N ALA A 32 -5.66 -12.56 0.58
CA ALA A 32 -5.23 -13.32 1.74
C ALA A 32 -3.82 -13.90 1.59
N ASP A 33 -3.27 -13.88 0.39
CA ASP A 33 -1.96 -14.44 0.09
C ASP A 33 -1.34 -13.75 -1.12
N ALA A 34 -0.12 -14.18 -1.48
CA ALA A 34 0.61 -13.58 -2.59
C ALA A 34 -0.07 -13.85 -3.93
N ALA A 35 -0.63 -15.03 -4.12
CA ALA A 35 -1.31 -15.36 -5.37
C ALA A 35 -2.50 -14.45 -5.62
N GLN A 36 -3.31 -14.21 -4.59
CA GLN A 36 -4.45 -13.31 -4.69
C GLN A 36 -3.99 -11.86 -4.92
N CYS A 37 -2.88 -11.48 -4.30
CA CYS A 37 -2.31 -10.15 -4.51
C CYS A 37 -1.95 -9.95 -5.97
N ARG A 38 -1.27 -10.90 -6.58
CA ARG A 38 -0.90 -10.82 -8.00
C ARG A 38 -2.13 -10.73 -8.89
N TYR A 39 -3.15 -11.52 -8.57
CA TYR A 39 -4.40 -11.51 -9.32
C TYR A 39 -5.07 -10.13 -9.25
N MET A 40 -5.16 -9.57 -8.06
CA MET A 40 -5.80 -8.26 -7.88
C MET A 40 -5.05 -7.16 -8.61
N LEU A 41 -3.72 -7.19 -8.57
CA LEU A 41 -2.91 -6.19 -9.26
C LEU A 41 -3.03 -6.27 -10.77
N SER A 42 -3.19 -7.47 -11.33
CA SER A 42 -3.32 -7.62 -12.78
C SER A 42 -4.70 -7.29 -13.30
N ASN A 43 -5.70 -7.20 -12.44
CA ASN A 43 -7.09 -6.97 -12.83
C ASN A 43 -7.67 -5.65 -12.37
N ASN A 44 -6.91 -4.85 -11.62
CA ASN A 44 -7.42 -3.60 -11.06
C ASN A 44 -6.33 -2.53 -11.05
N ASP A 45 -6.74 -1.28 -11.10
CA ASP A 45 -5.84 -0.15 -10.89
C ASP A 45 -5.76 0.09 -9.38
N VAL A 46 -4.58 -0.14 -8.81
CA VAL A 46 -4.35 -0.02 -7.37
C VAL A 46 -3.45 1.17 -7.10
N ASP A 47 -3.82 1.98 -6.12
CA ASP A 47 -3.08 3.19 -5.77
C ASP A 47 -2.11 2.99 -4.61
N LEU A 48 -2.34 1.99 -3.77
CA LEU A 48 -1.50 1.70 -2.61
C LEU A 48 -1.67 0.24 -2.23
N VAL A 49 -0.57 -0.43 -1.91
CA VAL A 49 -0.59 -1.80 -1.37
C VAL A 49 -0.19 -1.76 0.09
N ILE A 50 -1.00 -2.36 0.96
CA ILE A 50 -0.64 -2.59 2.36
C ILE A 50 -0.33 -4.08 2.47
N LEU A 51 0.90 -4.40 2.85
CA LEU A 51 1.47 -5.73 2.67
C LEU A 51 2.11 -6.25 3.94
N ASP A 52 1.71 -7.46 4.35
CA ASP A 52 2.38 -8.16 5.45
C ASP A 52 3.61 -8.89 4.89
N ILE A 53 4.64 -9.00 5.70
CA ILE A 53 5.86 -9.73 5.32
C ILE A 53 5.61 -11.24 5.36
N MET A 54 4.87 -11.71 6.37
CA MET A 54 4.63 -13.14 6.56
C MET A 54 3.33 -13.56 5.89
N LEU A 55 3.45 -14.21 4.75
CA LEU A 55 2.29 -14.70 3.99
C LEU A 55 2.30 -16.22 3.92
N PRO A 56 1.11 -16.85 3.80
CA PRO A 56 1.05 -18.33 3.80
C PRO A 56 1.74 -18.98 2.60
N ASP A 57 1.82 -18.29 1.48
CA ASP A 57 2.40 -18.83 0.24
C ASP A 57 3.65 -18.09 -0.20
N GLY A 58 4.28 -17.32 0.71
CA GLY A 58 5.49 -16.62 0.34
C GLY A 58 5.92 -15.57 1.33
N ASP A 59 6.83 -14.75 0.86
CA ASP A 59 7.49 -13.71 1.65
C ASP A 59 7.11 -12.36 1.08
N GLY A 60 6.57 -11.50 1.94
CA GLY A 60 6.15 -10.15 1.54
C GLY A 60 7.29 -9.28 1.03
N ILE A 61 8.52 -9.51 1.50
CA ILE A 61 9.69 -8.77 1.00
C ILE A 61 9.93 -9.08 -0.48
N SER A 62 9.92 -10.38 -0.82
CA SER A 62 10.07 -10.82 -2.22
C SER A 62 8.92 -10.31 -3.08
N LEU A 63 7.71 -10.36 -2.55
CA LEU A 63 6.54 -9.86 -3.26
C LEU A 63 6.65 -8.35 -3.51
N CYS A 64 7.17 -7.61 -2.54
CA CYS A 64 7.39 -6.17 -2.70
C CYS A 64 8.35 -5.90 -3.87
N ARG A 65 9.46 -6.63 -3.95
CA ARG A 65 10.40 -6.47 -5.06
C ARG A 65 9.73 -6.77 -6.40
N GLU A 66 8.93 -7.80 -6.44
CA GLU A 66 8.19 -8.19 -7.65
C GLU A 66 7.22 -7.09 -8.07
N ILE A 67 6.47 -6.55 -7.12
CA ILE A 67 5.51 -5.48 -7.40
C ILE A 67 6.23 -4.23 -7.91
N LYS A 68 7.30 -3.84 -7.24
CA LYS A 68 8.06 -2.63 -7.63
C LYS A 68 8.72 -2.77 -8.99
N ALA A 69 9.03 -4.00 -9.42
CA ALA A 69 9.59 -4.23 -10.74
C ALA A 69 8.57 -4.03 -11.86
N LYS A 70 7.29 -4.21 -11.56
CA LYS A 70 6.21 -4.16 -12.56
C LYS A 70 5.35 -2.91 -12.47
N TYR A 71 5.17 -2.37 -11.28
CA TYR A 71 4.19 -1.31 -11.03
C TYR A 71 4.84 -0.16 -10.27
N ASP A 72 4.37 1.04 -10.54
CA ASP A 72 4.77 2.22 -9.78
C ASP A 72 3.71 2.52 -8.74
N ILE A 73 3.65 1.65 -7.72
CA ILE A 73 2.65 1.73 -6.66
C ILE A 73 3.37 1.75 -5.31
N PRO A 74 3.05 2.69 -4.42
CA PRO A 74 3.65 2.71 -3.08
C PRO A 74 3.21 1.50 -2.26
N ILE A 75 4.13 0.99 -1.43
CA ILE A 75 3.89 -0.16 -0.58
C ILE A 75 4.12 0.23 0.88
N LEU A 76 3.11 0.02 1.71
CA LEU A 76 3.18 0.20 3.15
C LEU A 76 3.19 -1.19 3.79
N PHE A 77 4.29 -1.52 4.47
CA PHE A 77 4.36 -2.78 5.20
C PHE A 77 3.63 -2.67 6.53
N LEU A 78 2.90 -3.73 6.87
CA LEU A 78 2.15 -3.81 8.11
C LEU A 78 2.39 -5.20 8.69
N SER A 79 3.33 -5.33 9.62
CA SER A 79 3.81 -6.64 10.04
C SER A 79 4.09 -6.72 11.54
N ALA A 80 4.02 -7.96 12.07
CA ALA A 80 4.39 -8.23 13.46
C ALA A 80 5.90 -8.16 13.67
N LEU A 81 6.70 -8.21 12.61
CA LEU A 81 8.16 -8.10 12.72
C LEU A 81 8.53 -6.67 13.04
N SER A 82 9.25 -6.48 14.14
CA SER A 82 9.55 -5.13 14.63
C SER A 82 11.05 -4.87 14.87
N GLU A 83 11.90 -5.83 14.53
CA GLU A 83 13.36 -5.65 14.68
C GLU A 83 13.87 -4.67 13.63
N ASN A 84 14.89 -3.92 13.97
CA ASN A 84 15.46 -2.93 13.06
C ASN A 84 15.90 -3.55 11.73
N ASP A 85 16.48 -4.74 11.77
CA ASP A 85 16.96 -5.43 10.56
C ASP A 85 15.79 -5.77 9.63
N ASP A 86 14.65 -6.18 10.18
CA ASP A 86 13.47 -6.49 9.40
C ASP A 86 12.94 -5.24 8.70
N ILE A 87 12.88 -4.15 9.42
CA ILE A 87 12.39 -2.88 8.90
C ILE A 87 13.32 -2.37 7.80
N ILE A 88 14.63 -2.43 8.03
CA ILE A 88 15.62 -2.00 7.04
C ILE A 88 15.52 -2.83 5.78
N THR A 89 15.41 -4.15 5.91
CA THR A 89 15.29 -5.05 4.77
C THR A 89 14.05 -4.74 3.95
N ALA A 90 12.92 -4.51 4.62
CA ALA A 90 11.66 -4.18 3.94
C ALA A 90 11.76 -2.87 3.18
N LEU A 91 12.33 -1.84 3.80
CA LEU A 91 12.47 -0.53 3.15
C LEU A 91 13.43 -0.60 1.97
N ARG A 92 14.52 -1.35 2.10
CA ARG A 92 15.48 -1.53 1.01
C ARG A 92 14.91 -2.33 -0.16
N ALA A 93 13.92 -3.18 0.11
CA ALA A 93 13.24 -3.93 -0.96
C ALA A 93 12.29 -3.05 -1.78
N GLY A 94 12.07 -1.82 -1.35
CA GLY A 94 11.21 -0.89 -2.06
C GLY A 94 9.99 -0.44 -1.27
N GLY A 95 9.88 -0.86 0.00
CA GLY A 95 8.80 -0.40 0.86
C GLY A 95 8.89 1.11 1.08
N ASP A 96 7.77 1.79 0.97
CA ASP A 96 7.70 3.23 1.14
C ASP A 96 7.45 3.62 2.59
N ASP A 97 6.94 2.70 3.38
CA ASP A 97 6.70 2.92 4.80
C ASP A 97 6.60 1.56 5.50
N TYR A 98 6.68 1.58 6.83
CA TYR A 98 6.61 0.36 7.63
C TYR A 98 5.91 0.67 8.95
N LEU A 99 4.86 -0.08 9.28
CA LEU A 99 4.12 0.08 10.51
C LEU A 99 4.09 -1.25 11.26
N PRO A 100 4.80 -1.38 12.39
CA PRO A 100 4.79 -2.63 13.16
C PRO A 100 3.45 -2.87 13.84
N LYS A 101 3.06 -4.13 13.97
CA LYS A 101 1.92 -4.53 14.78
C LYS A 101 2.37 -4.72 16.23
N PRO A 102 1.57 -4.41 17.23
CA PRO A 102 0.26 -3.76 17.14
C PRO A 102 0.40 -2.26 16.86
N TYR A 103 -0.59 -1.70 16.21
CA TYR A 103 -0.59 -0.28 15.82
C TYR A 103 -1.95 0.34 16.17
N ASP A 104 -1.96 1.67 16.23
CA ASP A 104 -3.20 2.44 16.35
C ASP A 104 -3.78 2.60 14.96
N ILE A 105 -5.07 2.30 14.79
CA ILE A 105 -5.72 2.39 13.49
C ILE A 105 -5.67 3.82 12.93
N GLN A 106 -5.67 4.84 13.79
CA GLN A 106 -5.55 6.22 13.34
C GLN A 106 -4.19 6.50 12.73
N VAL A 107 -3.14 5.85 13.24
CA VAL A 107 -1.80 5.97 12.66
C VAL A 107 -1.77 5.33 11.28
N LEU A 108 -2.39 4.17 11.12
CA LEU A 108 -2.47 3.53 9.81
C LEU A 108 -3.17 4.44 8.81
N ILE A 109 -4.31 4.98 9.17
CA ILE A 109 -5.07 5.88 8.30
C ILE A 109 -4.23 7.11 7.91
N ALA A 110 -3.53 7.70 8.87
CA ALA A 110 -2.68 8.86 8.62
C ALA A 110 -1.54 8.54 7.66
N ARG A 111 -0.92 7.35 7.80
CA ARG A 111 0.15 6.90 6.90
C ARG A 111 -0.37 6.67 5.49
N VAL A 112 -1.55 6.08 5.38
CA VAL A 112 -2.21 5.85 4.09
C VAL A 112 -2.49 7.19 3.40
N GLU A 113 -3.06 8.14 4.12
CA GLU A 113 -3.34 9.47 3.59
C GLU A 113 -2.07 10.15 3.09
N ALA A 114 -0.99 10.06 3.86
CA ALA A 114 0.27 10.67 3.50
C ALA A 114 0.85 10.08 2.21
N ARG A 115 0.80 8.75 2.07
CA ARG A 115 1.32 8.10 0.87
C ARG A 115 0.50 8.41 -0.36
N LEU A 116 -0.81 8.42 -0.25
CA LEU A 116 -1.70 8.72 -1.37
C LEU A 116 -1.59 10.19 -1.79
N ARG A 117 -1.43 11.08 -0.84
CA ARG A 117 -1.24 12.50 -1.13
C ARG A 117 0.05 12.74 -1.90
N SER A 118 1.13 12.08 -1.50
CA SER A 118 2.43 12.19 -2.14
C SER A 118 2.37 11.73 -3.60
N VAL A 119 1.77 10.57 -3.85
CA VAL A 119 1.63 10.03 -5.20
C VAL A 119 0.79 10.95 -6.08
N ARG A 120 -0.33 11.43 -5.57
CA ARG A 120 -1.21 12.34 -6.30
C ARG A 120 -0.51 13.63 -6.66
N LYS A 121 0.26 14.16 -5.74
CA LYS A 121 1.01 15.39 -5.95
C LYS A 121 2.04 15.22 -7.06
N ASP A 122 2.76 14.11 -7.07
CA ASP A 122 3.73 13.80 -8.10
C ASP A 122 3.07 13.68 -9.47
N LYS A 123 1.95 12.99 -9.55
CA LYS A 123 1.19 12.85 -10.80
C LYS A 123 0.70 14.19 -11.33
N ARG A 124 0.20 15.02 -10.44
CA ARG A 124 -0.24 16.36 -10.82
C ARG A 124 0.89 17.20 -11.36
N TYR A 125 2.02 17.13 -10.70
CA TYR A 125 3.20 17.87 -11.12
C TYR A 125 3.64 17.47 -12.53
N ILE A 126 3.70 16.19 -12.79
CA ILE A 126 4.07 15.67 -14.12
C ILE A 126 3.09 16.12 -15.18
N SER A 127 1.80 16.02 -14.91
CA SER A 127 0.77 16.45 -15.84
C SER A 127 0.84 17.92 -16.12
N PHE A 128 1.00 18.72 -15.08
CA PHE A 128 1.06 20.17 -15.19
C PHE A 128 2.27 20.62 -15.97
N GLY A 129 3.41 20.00 -15.72
CA GLY A 129 4.65 20.35 -16.42
C GLY A 129 4.61 20.14 -17.91
N ARG A 130 3.68 19.33 -18.37
CA ARG A 130 3.52 19.07 -19.78
C ARG A 130 2.65 20.02 -20.50
N LEU A 131 1.77 20.57 -19.88
CA LEU A 131 0.83 21.27 -20.57
C LEU A 131 0.39 22.41 -20.02
N ARG A 132 0.09 22.07 -19.54
CA ARG A 132 -0.65 22.66 -18.98
C ARG A 132 -1.26 22.74 -18.10
N LEU A 133 -1.74 22.50 -17.62
CA LEU A 133 -2.34 22.41 -16.68
C LEU A 133 -3.17 22.10 -16.13
N ASP A 134 -3.64 21.78 -16.11
CA ASP A 134 -4.52 21.49 -15.57
C ASP A 134 -4.93 21.64 -14.69
N THR A 135 -5.16 21.83 -14.30
CA THR A 135 -5.41 22.03 -13.45
C THR A 135 -5.41 21.79 -12.49
N CYS A 136 -5.41 21.46 -12.50
CA CYS A 136 -5.33 21.25 -11.70
C CYS A 136 -4.57 21.50 -10.95
N LEU A 137 -4.05 21.70 -11.18
CA LEU A 137 -3.38 21.83 -10.65
C LEU A 137 -3.07 22.40 -9.81
N LEU A 138 -3.11 22.58 -9.41
CA LEU A 138 -2.85 22.96 -8.51
C LEU A 138 -3.30 23.01 -7.52
N TYR A 139 -3.62 22.44 -7.34
CA TYR A 139 -4.16 22.25 -6.88
C TYR A 139 -4.47 22.41 -6.23
#